data_7c61ea081525fb830f5ae90213acabf7
#
_entry.id   7c61ea081525fb830f5ae90213acabf7
#
_cell.length_a   1.000
_cell.length_b   1.000
_cell.length_c   1.000
_cell.angle_alpha   90.00
_cell.angle_beta   90.00
_cell.angle_gamma   90.00
#
_symmetry.space_group_name_H-M   'P 1'
#
loop_
_entity.id
_entity.type
_entity.pdbx_description
1 polymer ?
#
loop_
_entity_poly.entity_id
_entity_poly.type
_entity_poly.pdbx_seq_one_letter_code
_entity_poly.pdbx_strand_id
1 'polypeptide(L)'
;MNNLVKEKAARKPIKVGENIIIIAALAVLVLIFTVINPNFVKPGNLISMSQSLAPYAVMGLGVTFVVATGGIDLSIGTVCIAAAVVAGKLYTMGMPLWLTIPVMVAIGALFGFINGLLVAKLKLPAFIATLGTMMFSRGLSALIVAVPNIFFPTGTWFNKTFSRWNGIPTGLIWVLVFAVICAYFMYKNKVGRYILSIGSNEEATRLSGINTDKFKIIAYTISGLGSGIAAIFWAASFATVATATGNGMELDAIAGVYIGGTSAAGGVASVSGSVIGAILLVVIRSGLNFALVKFNLDLNSTYVTYVLTGIIVVVAVLMDVIKTKNQNKVKIEKAPAKPEEKKLPEAEKEPAEVKE
;
A
#
# COMPACT_ATOMS: atom_id res chain seq x y z
N MET A 1 15.90 41.04 21.90
CA MET A 1 14.71 40.88 21.04
C MET A 1 15.18 40.28 19.72
N ASN A 2 14.50 39.27 19.25
CA ASN A 2 14.62 38.60 17.96
C ASN A 2 15.81 37.67 17.73
N ASN A 3 15.70 36.44 18.25
CA ASN A 3 16.21 35.26 17.59
C ASN A 3 15.10 34.19 17.61
N LEU A 4 14.10 34.41 16.76
CA LEU A 4 13.16 33.36 16.35
C LEU A 4 13.95 32.39 15.45
N VAL A 5 14.38 31.29 16.03
CA VAL A 5 14.99 30.18 15.34
C VAL A 5 14.00 29.71 14.27
N LYS A 6 14.29 30.03 13.01
CA LYS A 6 13.67 29.36 11.86
C LYS A 6 14.07 27.90 11.90
N GLU A 7 13.29 27.08 12.58
CA GLU A 7 13.39 25.64 12.49
C GLU A 7 12.98 25.23 11.07
N LYS A 8 13.98 25.15 10.19
CA LYS A 8 13.81 24.52 8.89
C LYS A 8 13.35 23.09 9.17
N ALA A 9 12.07 22.81 8.88
CA ALA A 9 11.59 21.44 8.79
C ALA A 9 12.50 20.67 7.82
N ALA A 10 13.49 19.98 8.37
CA ALA A 10 14.44 19.19 7.61
C ALA A 10 13.68 18.04 6.96
N ARG A 11 13.33 18.20 5.67
CA ARG A 11 12.95 17.09 4.82
C ARG A 11 14.08 16.05 4.90
N LYS A 12 13.87 14.96 5.64
CA LYS A 12 14.81 13.85 5.58
C LYS A 12 14.78 13.34 4.13
N PRO A 13 15.91 13.35 3.42
CA PRO A 13 15.98 12.72 2.11
C PRO A 13 15.60 11.25 2.30
N ILE A 14 14.80 10.71 1.38
CA ILE A 14 14.60 9.26 1.25
C ILE A 14 16.02 8.69 1.18
N LYS A 15 16.41 7.92 2.21
CA LYS A 15 17.76 7.36 2.25
C LYS A 15 17.86 6.38 1.09
N VAL A 16 18.61 6.76 0.06
CA VAL A 16 18.94 5.91 -1.10
C VAL A 16 19.39 4.51 -0.65
N GLY A 17 20.00 4.40 0.55
CA GLY A 17 20.41 3.14 1.14
C GLY A 17 19.30 2.13 1.45
N GLU A 18 18.06 2.55 1.71
CA GLU A 18 16.99 1.57 2.01
C GLU A 18 16.52 0.83 0.76
N ASN A 19 16.31 1.54 -0.34
CA ASN A 19 15.97 0.91 -1.62
C ASN A 19 17.11 0.02 -2.15
N ILE A 20 18.37 0.37 -1.90
CA ILE A 20 19.53 -0.44 -2.31
C ILE A 20 19.52 -1.81 -1.62
N ILE A 21 19.19 -1.88 -0.33
CA ILE A 21 19.12 -3.14 0.40
C ILE A 21 18.03 -4.05 -0.20
N ILE A 22 16.85 -3.49 -0.50
CA ILE A 22 15.74 -4.26 -1.08
C ILE A 22 16.09 -4.73 -2.50
N ILE A 23 16.74 -3.89 -3.31
CA ILE A 23 17.20 -4.24 -4.65
C ILE A 23 18.28 -5.33 -4.59
N ALA A 24 19.21 -5.26 -3.62
CA ALA A 24 20.22 -6.30 -3.43
C ALA A 24 19.57 -7.63 -3.02
N ALA A 25 18.60 -7.61 -2.10
CA ALA A 25 17.83 -8.80 -1.72
C ALA A 25 17.07 -9.39 -2.92
N LEU A 26 16.44 -8.54 -3.74
CA LEU A 26 15.78 -8.95 -4.97
C LEU A 26 16.75 -9.63 -5.95
N ALA A 27 17.94 -9.06 -6.17
CA ALA A 27 18.96 -9.62 -7.03
C ALA A 27 19.43 -10.99 -6.53
N VAL A 28 19.65 -11.14 -5.22
CA VAL A 28 20.02 -12.44 -4.60
C VAL A 28 18.92 -13.47 -4.80
N LEU A 29 17.65 -13.11 -4.60
CA LEU A 29 16.52 -14.03 -4.80
C LEU A 29 16.40 -14.48 -6.26
N VAL A 30 16.56 -13.56 -7.22
CA VAL A 30 16.56 -13.89 -8.65
C VAL A 30 17.68 -14.85 -8.97
N LEU A 31 18.88 -14.66 -8.44
CA LEU A 31 20.02 -15.59 -8.62
C LEU A 31 19.71 -16.96 -8.03
N ILE A 32 19.20 -17.02 -6.78
CA ILE A 32 18.85 -18.28 -6.13
C ILE A 32 17.84 -19.08 -6.96
N PHE A 33 16.73 -18.46 -7.36
CA PHE A 33 15.69 -19.13 -8.14
C PHE A 33 16.17 -19.51 -9.54
N THR A 34 17.06 -18.74 -10.16
CA THR A 34 17.67 -19.07 -11.45
C THR A 34 18.58 -20.31 -11.34
N VAL A 35 19.36 -20.41 -10.25
CA VAL A 35 20.21 -21.59 -9.98
C VAL A 35 19.34 -22.83 -9.70
N ILE A 36 18.25 -22.69 -8.94
CA ILE A 36 17.32 -23.79 -8.66
C ILE A 36 16.67 -24.27 -9.97
N ASN A 37 16.18 -23.35 -10.79
CA ASN A 37 15.53 -23.69 -12.06
C ASN A 37 15.77 -22.60 -13.12
N PRO A 38 16.61 -22.87 -14.14
CA PRO A 38 16.90 -21.90 -15.20
C PRO A 38 15.69 -21.43 -16.00
N ASN A 39 14.57 -22.17 -15.97
CA ASN A 39 13.33 -21.75 -16.61
C ASN A 39 12.71 -20.51 -15.92
N PHE A 40 13.14 -20.20 -14.70
CA PHE A 40 12.66 -19.04 -13.94
C PHE A 40 12.88 -17.71 -14.69
N VAL A 41 14.00 -17.54 -15.38
CA VAL A 41 14.33 -16.32 -16.15
C VAL A 41 13.95 -16.39 -17.62
N LYS A 42 13.28 -17.46 -18.07
CA LYS A 42 12.81 -17.53 -19.46
C LYS A 42 11.76 -16.44 -19.77
N PRO A 43 11.74 -15.91 -21.00
CA PRO A 43 10.83 -14.83 -21.38
C PRO A 43 9.35 -15.09 -21.03
N GLY A 44 8.88 -16.33 -21.22
CA GLY A 44 7.50 -16.71 -20.89
C GLY A 44 7.16 -16.50 -19.41
N ASN A 45 8.07 -16.87 -18.49
CA ASN A 45 7.87 -16.64 -17.07
C ASN A 45 7.97 -15.15 -16.70
N LEU A 46 8.93 -14.42 -17.28
CA LEU A 46 9.06 -12.98 -17.04
C LEU A 46 7.80 -12.20 -17.47
N ILE A 47 7.18 -12.62 -18.58
CA ILE A 47 5.90 -12.06 -19.02
C ILE A 47 4.79 -12.39 -18.01
N SER A 48 4.71 -13.65 -17.55
CA SER A 48 3.70 -14.07 -16.57
C SER A 48 3.87 -13.35 -15.23
N MET A 49 5.11 -13.15 -14.78
CA MET A 49 5.43 -12.37 -13.58
C MET A 49 5.00 -10.91 -13.76
N SER A 50 5.24 -10.31 -14.92
CA SER A 50 4.84 -8.92 -15.19
C SER A 50 3.32 -8.74 -15.21
N GLN A 51 2.59 -9.73 -15.73
CA GLN A 51 1.12 -9.73 -15.70
C GLN A 51 0.56 -9.84 -14.27
N SER A 52 1.19 -10.66 -13.43
CA SER A 52 0.84 -10.75 -12.01
C SER A 52 1.25 -9.49 -11.23
N LEU A 53 2.37 -8.87 -11.58
CA LEU A 53 2.88 -7.67 -10.89
C LEU A 53 1.92 -6.47 -11.00
N ALA A 54 1.33 -6.25 -12.17
CA ALA A 54 0.58 -5.03 -12.44
C ALA A 54 -0.57 -4.78 -11.43
N PRO A 55 -1.48 -5.72 -11.14
CA PRO A 55 -2.53 -5.49 -10.17
C PRO A 55 -2.00 -5.28 -8.74
N TYR A 56 -1.01 -6.07 -8.29
CA TYR A 56 -0.45 -5.93 -6.94
C TYR A 56 0.29 -4.60 -6.75
N ALA A 57 1.08 -4.19 -7.74
CA ALA A 57 1.82 -2.92 -7.67
C ALA A 57 0.87 -1.72 -7.61
N VAL A 58 -0.22 -1.73 -8.39
CA VAL A 58 -1.19 -0.63 -8.41
C VAL A 58 -2.01 -0.57 -7.12
N MET A 59 -2.45 -1.73 -6.57
CA MET A 59 -3.07 -1.77 -5.24
C MET A 59 -2.10 -1.26 -4.16
N GLY A 60 -0.84 -1.72 -4.20
CA GLY A 60 0.21 -1.27 -3.28
C GLY A 60 0.44 0.24 -3.34
N LEU A 61 0.51 0.81 -4.56
CA LEU A 61 0.63 2.26 -4.76
C LEU A 61 -0.56 3.02 -4.16
N GLY A 62 -1.78 2.53 -4.36
CA GLY A 62 -2.98 3.14 -3.79
C GLY A 62 -2.99 3.08 -2.27
N VAL A 63 -2.78 1.90 -1.68
CA VAL A 63 -2.83 1.71 -0.23
C VAL A 63 -1.67 2.40 0.51
N THR A 64 -0.56 2.73 -0.18
CA THR A 64 0.54 3.53 0.38
C THR A 64 0.04 4.85 1.00
N PHE A 65 -0.99 5.48 0.44
CA PHE A 65 -1.58 6.71 0.99
C PHE A 65 -2.31 6.45 2.31
N VAL A 66 -3.00 5.33 2.44
CA VAL A 66 -3.69 4.93 3.69
C VAL A 66 -2.65 4.59 4.76
N VAL A 67 -1.68 3.74 4.44
CA VAL A 67 -0.59 3.37 5.36
C VAL A 67 0.18 4.59 5.83
N ALA A 68 0.42 5.56 4.94
CA ALA A 68 1.07 6.82 5.29
C ALA A 68 0.31 7.65 6.34
N THR A 69 -1.02 7.46 6.48
CA THR A 69 -1.82 8.06 7.58
C THR A 69 -1.75 7.30 8.89
N GLY A 70 -1.08 6.14 8.96
CA GLY A 70 -1.15 5.18 10.06
C GLY A 70 -2.41 4.30 10.02
N GLY A 71 -3.18 4.35 8.92
CA GLY A 71 -4.35 3.50 8.69
C GLY A 71 -4.00 2.20 7.99
N ILE A 72 -5.00 1.32 7.86
CA ILE A 72 -4.92 0.08 7.09
C ILE A 72 -6.18 -0.06 6.24
N ASP A 73 -6.05 -0.63 5.03
CA ASP A 73 -7.18 -0.93 4.15
C ASP A 73 -7.09 -2.38 3.69
N LEU A 74 -7.86 -3.24 4.34
CA LEU A 74 -7.94 -4.66 4.04
C LEU A 74 -8.93 -4.98 2.92
N SER A 75 -9.66 -4.00 2.41
CA SER A 75 -10.68 -4.25 1.38
C SER A 75 -10.14 -4.28 -0.04
N ILE A 76 -8.91 -3.81 -0.27
CA ILE A 76 -8.36 -3.53 -1.61
C ILE A 76 -8.42 -4.73 -2.55
N GLY A 77 -8.11 -5.94 -2.07
CA GLY A 77 -8.14 -7.17 -2.88
C GLY A 77 -9.55 -7.55 -3.31
N THR A 78 -10.49 -7.59 -2.36
CA THR A 78 -11.89 -7.96 -2.66
C THR A 78 -12.61 -6.87 -3.44
N VAL A 79 -12.31 -5.60 -3.21
CA VAL A 79 -12.84 -4.47 -4.01
C VAL A 79 -12.33 -4.53 -5.45
N CYS A 80 -11.05 -4.89 -5.66
CA CYS A 80 -10.50 -5.13 -7.00
C CYS A 80 -11.31 -6.20 -7.74
N ILE A 81 -11.55 -7.35 -7.12
CA ILE A 81 -12.32 -8.43 -7.73
C ILE A 81 -13.80 -8.06 -7.88
N ALA A 82 -14.42 -7.41 -6.91
CA ALA A 82 -15.80 -6.94 -7.02
C ALA A 82 -15.98 -5.97 -8.19
N ALA A 83 -15.04 -5.04 -8.38
CA ALA A 83 -15.06 -4.11 -9.50
C ALA A 83 -14.95 -4.84 -10.84
N ALA A 84 -14.05 -5.81 -10.95
CA ALA A 84 -13.91 -6.63 -12.17
C ALA A 84 -15.15 -7.49 -12.43
N VAL A 85 -15.71 -8.12 -11.41
CA VAL A 85 -16.89 -8.98 -11.49
C VAL A 85 -18.12 -8.20 -11.94
N VAL A 86 -18.39 -7.04 -11.30
CA VAL A 86 -19.55 -6.19 -11.65
C VAL A 86 -19.41 -5.65 -13.08
N ALA A 87 -18.26 -5.11 -13.43
CA ALA A 87 -18.00 -4.60 -14.77
C ALA A 87 -18.09 -5.70 -15.84
N GLY A 88 -17.56 -6.90 -15.52
CA GLY A 88 -17.67 -8.06 -16.42
C GLY A 88 -19.09 -8.58 -16.56
N LYS A 89 -19.91 -8.53 -15.51
CA LYS A 89 -21.35 -8.82 -15.62
C LYS A 89 -22.05 -7.83 -16.55
N LEU A 90 -21.78 -6.55 -16.41
CA LEU A 90 -22.34 -5.54 -17.30
C LEU A 90 -21.89 -5.75 -18.76
N TYR A 91 -20.62 -6.15 -18.95
CA TYR A 91 -20.12 -6.54 -20.27
C TYR A 91 -20.92 -7.72 -20.88
N THR A 92 -21.17 -8.77 -20.10
CA THR A 92 -21.98 -9.92 -20.56
C THR A 92 -23.43 -9.56 -20.84
N MET A 93 -23.93 -8.46 -20.29
CA MET A 93 -25.27 -7.90 -20.57
C MET A 93 -25.29 -6.94 -21.78
N GLY A 94 -24.16 -6.82 -22.50
CA GLY A 94 -24.08 -6.01 -23.74
C GLY A 94 -23.42 -4.64 -23.58
N MET A 95 -22.88 -4.31 -22.39
CA MET A 95 -22.11 -3.08 -22.22
C MET A 95 -20.84 -3.12 -23.09
N PRO A 96 -20.51 -2.04 -23.83
CA PRO A 96 -19.27 -1.96 -24.57
C PRO A 96 -18.03 -2.14 -23.66
N LEU A 97 -17.04 -2.89 -24.12
CA LEU A 97 -15.84 -3.23 -23.33
C LEU A 97 -15.10 -1.99 -22.80
N TRP A 98 -15.06 -0.89 -23.55
CA TRP A 98 -14.37 0.33 -23.11
C TRP A 98 -15.08 1.01 -21.91
N LEU A 99 -16.39 0.83 -21.74
CA LEU A 99 -17.13 1.33 -20.59
C LEU A 99 -16.87 0.53 -19.31
N THR A 100 -16.37 -0.69 -19.39
CA THR A 100 -16.01 -1.47 -18.19
C THR A 100 -14.86 -0.82 -17.41
N ILE A 101 -13.98 -0.08 -18.08
CA ILE A 101 -12.84 0.61 -17.47
C ILE A 101 -13.29 1.67 -16.46
N PRO A 102 -14.06 2.71 -16.85
CA PRO A 102 -14.53 3.70 -15.89
C PRO A 102 -15.45 3.10 -14.81
N VAL A 103 -16.20 2.03 -15.12
CA VAL A 103 -17.02 1.33 -14.13
C VAL A 103 -16.14 0.69 -13.04
N MET A 104 -15.06 -0.03 -13.42
CA MET A 104 -14.12 -0.61 -12.45
C MET A 104 -13.50 0.47 -11.55
N VAL A 105 -13.04 1.57 -12.15
CA VAL A 105 -12.44 2.68 -11.41
C VAL A 105 -13.45 3.35 -10.48
N ALA A 106 -14.67 3.58 -10.94
CA ALA A 106 -15.75 4.19 -10.15
C ALA A 106 -16.15 3.32 -8.96
N ILE A 107 -16.28 1.99 -9.14
CA ILE A 107 -16.57 1.05 -8.05
C ILE A 107 -15.45 1.07 -7.02
N GLY A 108 -14.19 0.98 -7.45
CA GLY A 108 -13.06 1.07 -6.54
C GLY A 108 -13.06 2.37 -5.75
N ALA A 109 -13.22 3.52 -6.44
CA ALA A 109 -13.29 4.84 -5.80
C ALA A 109 -14.44 4.94 -4.78
N LEU A 110 -15.63 4.40 -5.12
CA LEU A 110 -16.80 4.41 -4.26
C LEU A 110 -16.54 3.65 -2.95
N PHE A 111 -16.00 2.44 -3.02
CA PHE A 111 -15.64 1.66 -1.83
C PHE A 111 -14.56 2.35 -1.00
N GLY A 112 -13.53 2.91 -1.64
CA GLY A 112 -12.51 3.69 -0.94
C GLY A 112 -13.09 4.93 -0.27
N PHE A 113 -13.99 5.65 -0.92
CA PHE A 113 -14.70 6.80 -0.36
C PHE A 113 -15.55 6.40 0.87
N ILE A 114 -16.29 5.28 0.78
CA ILE A 114 -17.07 4.74 1.89
C ILE A 114 -16.14 4.40 3.07
N ASN A 115 -15.03 3.68 2.85
CA ASN A 115 -14.04 3.40 3.90
C ASN A 115 -13.52 4.68 4.54
N GLY A 116 -13.20 5.68 3.71
CA GLY A 116 -12.77 6.99 4.19
C GLY A 116 -13.80 7.68 5.08
N LEU A 117 -15.09 7.62 4.75
CA LEU A 117 -16.19 8.15 5.58
C LEU A 117 -16.31 7.38 6.90
N LEU A 118 -16.29 6.04 6.86
CA LEU A 118 -16.36 5.19 8.05
C LEU A 118 -15.23 5.49 9.04
N VAL A 119 -14.00 5.61 8.54
CA VAL A 119 -12.83 5.84 9.38
C VAL A 119 -12.72 7.29 9.83
N ALA A 120 -12.88 8.25 8.92
CA ALA A 120 -12.63 9.66 9.23
C ALA A 120 -13.82 10.32 9.93
N LYS A 121 -15.05 10.11 9.46
CA LYS A 121 -16.25 10.78 10.00
C LYS A 121 -16.90 10.00 11.13
N LEU A 122 -17.10 8.69 10.94
CA LEU A 122 -17.72 7.84 11.97
C LEU A 122 -16.71 7.35 13.01
N LYS A 123 -15.42 7.68 12.83
CA LYS A 123 -14.33 7.34 13.78
C LYS A 123 -14.21 5.83 14.06
N LEU A 124 -14.66 4.98 13.14
CA LEU A 124 -14.49 3.54 13.28
C LEU A 124 -12.99 3.19 13.16
N PRO A 125 -12.50 2.21 13.93
CA PRO A 125 -11.17 1.68 13.73
C PRO A 125 -10.99 1.20 12.29
N ALA A 126 -9.90 1.61 11.64
CA ALA A 126 -9.63 1.35 10.23
C ALA A 126 -9.73 -0.14 9.87
N PHE A 127 -9.19 -1.00 10.75
CA PHE A 127 -9.26 -2.45 10.60
C PHE A 127 -10.71 -2.95 10.53
N ILE A 128 -11.58 -2.49 11.44
CA ILE A 128 -13.01 -2.92 11.49
C ILE A 128 -13.76 -2.43 10.26
N ALA A 129 -13.60 -1.15 9.90
CA ALA A 129 -14.25 -0.55 8.75
C ALA A 129 -13.90 -1.29 7.45
N THR A 130 -12.61 -1.50 7.20
CA THR A 130 -12.13 -2.11 5.95
C THR A 130 -12.35 -3.62 5.90
N LEU A 131 -12.32 -4.32 7.05
CA LEU A 131 -12.73 -5.72 7.15
C LEU A 131 -14.22 -5.90 6.83
N GLY A 132 -15.07 -5.03 7.37
CA GLY A 132 -16.50 -5.02 7.04
C GLY A 132 -16.74 -4.79 5.54
N THR A 133 -16.07 -3.81 4.95
CA THR A 133 -16.14 -3.53 3.51
C THR A 133 -15.59 -4.69 2.67
N MET A 134 -14.52 -5.35 3.12
CA MET A 134 -13.97 -6.55 2.50
C MET A 134 -15.03 -7.66 2.40
N MET A 135 -15.71 -7.97 3.50
CA MET A 135 -16.76 -8.98 3.52
C MET A 135 -17.97 -8.56 2.68
N PHE A 136 -18.37 -7.28 2.77
CA PHE A 136 -19.49 -6.75 2.01
C PHE A 136 -19.23 -6.80 0.51
N SER A 137 -18.08 -6.33 0.03
CA SER A 137 -17.73 -6.33 -1.40
C SER A 137 -17.67 -7.76 -1.97
N ARG A 138 -17.15 -8.71 -1.19
CA ARG A 138 -17.13 -10.13 -1.56
C ARG A 138 -18.54 -10.71 -1.69
N GLY A 139 -19.37 -10.52 -0.66
CA GLY A 139 -20.75 -11.01 -0.65
C GLY A 139 -21.57 -10.40 -1.77
N LEU A 140 -21.50 -9.08 -1.94
CA LEU A 140 -22.23 -8.34 -2.98
C LEU A 140 -21.84 -8.81 -4.39
N SER A 141 -20.54 -8.98 -4.66
CA SER A 141 -20.10 -9.45 -5.99
C SER A 141 -20.61 -10.86 -6.30
N ALA A 142 -20.60 -11.77 -5.32
CA ALA A 142 -21.14 -13.13 -5.49
C ALA A 142 -22.65 -13.13 -5.73
N LEU A 143 -23.41 -12.29 -5.01
CA LEU A 143 -24.87 -12.17 -5.16
C LEU A 143 -25.26 -11.58 -6.53
N ILE A 144 -24.55 -10.53 -6.98
CA ILE A 144 -24.85 -9.85 -8.27
C ILE A 144 -24.62 -10.79 -9.46
N VAL A 145 -23.57 -11.60 -9.40
CA VAL A 145 -23.15 -12.38 -10.59
C VAL A 145 -23.86 -13.72 -10.68
N ALA A 146 -24.19 -14.34 -9.56
CA ALA A 146 -24.84 -15.65 -9.47
C ALA A 146 -24.15 -16.79 -10.28
N VAL A 147 -22.90 -16.55 -10.73
CA VAL A 147 -22.05 -17.53 -11.41
C VAL A 147 -20.65 -17.50 -10.81
N PRO A 148 -19.92 -18.63 -10.77
CA PRO A 148 -18.62 -18.68 -10.12
C PRO A 148 -17.55 -17.86 -10.85
N ASN A 149 -17.67 -17.69 -12.17
CA ASN A 149 -16.67 -17.05 -13.00
C ASN A 149 -17.28 -16.08 -14.00
N ILE A 150 -16.64 -14.95 -14.21
CA ILE A 150 -16.87 -13.98 -15.29
C ILE A 150 -15.71 -14.05 -16.27
N PHE A 151 -16.02 -13.99 -17.56
CA PHE A 151 -15.01 -14.04 -18.61
C PHE A 151 -14.94 -12.71 -19.35
N PHE A 152 -13.72 -12.23 -19.56
CA PHE A 152 -13.41 -11.10 -20.42
C PHE A 152 -12.86 -11.60 -21.76
N PRO A 153 -13.05 -10.86 -22.85
CA PRO A 153 -12.58 -11.28 -24.17
C PRO A 153 -11.04 -11.30 -24.20
N THR A 154 -10.48 -12.27 -24.90
CA THR A 154 -9.03 -12.39 -25.12
C THR A 154 -8.63 -11.91 -26.51
N GLY A 155 -7.35 -11.53 -26.69
CA GLY A 155 -6.82 -11.10 -28.00
C GLY A 155 -7.32 -9.73 -28.48
N THR A 156 -8.11 -9.04 -27.68
CA THR A 156 -8.69 -7.73 -28.02
C THR A 156 -7.71 -6.59 -27.71
N TRP A 157 -8.08 -5.36 -28.09
CA TRP A 157 -7.34 -4.16 -27.72
C TRP A 157 -7.15 -4.04 -26.20
N PHE A 158 -8.11 -4.50 -25.40
CA PHE A 158 -8.07 -4.45 -23.94
C PHE A 158 -6.88 -5.22 -23.36
N ASN A 159 -6.67 -6.48 -23.80
CA ASN A 159 -5.52 -7.26 -23.40
C ASN A 159 -4.21 -6.67 -23.92
N LYS A 160 -4.20 -6.18 -25.18
CA LYS A 160 -3.01 -5.55 -25.79
C LYS A 160 -2.57 -4.28 -25.05
N THR A 161 -3.52 -3.51 -24.54
CA THR A 161 -3.25 -2.25 -23.83
C THR A 161 -2.84 -2.48 -22.38
N PHE A 162 -3.56 -3.34 -21.63
CA PHE A 162 -3.44 -3.43 -20.17
C PHE A 162 -2.73 -4.68 -19.66
N SER A 163 -2.33 -5.61 -20.53
CA SER A 163 -1.62 -6.82 -20.16
C SER A 163 -0.34 -6.97 -20.97
N ARG A 164 -0.44 -7.44 -22.22
CA ARG A 164 0.72 -7.66 -23.10
C ARG A 164 0.37 -7.49 -24.57
N TRP A 165 1.33 -6.99 -25.34
CA TRP A 165 1.26 -6.92 -26.82
C TRP A 165 2.55 -7.42 -27.43
N ASN A 166 2.47 -8.43 -28.29
CA ASN A 166 3.62 -9.05 -28.98
C ASN A 166 4.79 -9.40 -28.03
N GLY A 167 4.48 -9.94 -26.85
CA GLY A 167 5.49 -10.28 -25.85
C GLY A 167 5.96 -9.13 -24.97
N ILE A 168 5.55 -7.89 -25.26
CA ILE A 168 5.86 -6.71 -24.44
C ILE A 168 4.80 -6.58 -23.34
N PRO A 169 5.20 -6.51 -22.05
CA PRO A 169 4.26 -6.37 -20.94
C PRO A 169 3.74 -4.91 -20.84
N THR A 170 2.77 -4.56 -21.68
CA THR A 170 2.17 -3.21 -21.73
C THR A 170 1.56 -2.78 -20.40
N GLY A 171 1.09 -3.71 -19.59
CA GLY A 171 0.58 -3.43 -18.25
C GLY A 171 1.60 -2.72 -17.35
N LEU A 172 2.91 -3.03 -17.48
CA LEU A 172 3.97 -2.38 -16.69
C LEU A 172 4.14 -0.89 -17.05
N ILE A 173 3.85 -0.50 -18.29
CA ILE A 173 3.91 0.91 -18.70
C ILE A 173 2.89 1.71 -17.88
N TRP A 174 1.67 1.16 -17.73
CA TRP A 174 0.61 1.79 -16.95
C TRP A 174 0.90 1.79 -15.44
N VAL A 175 1.55 0.74 -14.92
CA VAL A 175 2.05 0.71 -13.54
C VAL A 175 3.04 1.87 -13.33
N LEU A 176 3.97 2.08 -14.25
CA LEU A 176 4.92 3.18 -14.18
C LEU A 176 4.22 4.54 -14.23
N VAL A 177 3.25 4.72 -15.15
CA VAL A 177 2.44 5.95 -15.23
C VAL A 177 1.73 6.21 -13.91
N PHE A 178 1.09 5.19 -13.34
CA PHE A 178 0.38 5.33 -12.07
C PHE A 178 1.36 5.61 -10.91
N ALA A 179 2.53 4.97 -10.90
CA ALA A 179 3.58 5.24 -9.90
C ALA A 179 4.08 6.69 -9.96
N VAL A 180 4.27 7.26 -11.17
CA VAL A 180 4.66 8.67 -11.35
C VAL A 180 3.57 9.61 -10.82
N ILE A 181 2.30 9.32 -11.12
CA ILE A 181 1.15 10.08 -10.60
C ILE A 181 1.12 10.01 -9.07
N CYS A 182 1.22 8.82 -8.48
CA CYS A 182 1.26 8.64 -7.04
C CYS A 182 2.46 9.36 -6.39
N ALA A 183 3.64 9.30 -7.01
CA ALA A 183 4.83 10.01 -6.53
C ALA A 183 4.65 11.54 -6.57
N TYR A 184 4.04 12.07 -7.61
CA TYR A 184 3.71 13.49 -7.69
C TYR A 184 2.75 13.90 -6.57
N PHE A 185 1.64 13.17 -6.39
CA PHE A 185 0.69 13.47 -5.32
C PHE A 185 1.30 13.31 -3.94
N MET A 186 2.12 12.29 -3.69
CA MET A 186 2.73 12.03 -2.39
C MET A 186 3.79 13.08 -2.03
N TYR A 187 4.69 13.45 -2.99
CA TYR A 187 5.88 14.24 -2.66
C TYR A 187 5.80 15.70 -3.08
N LYS A 188 5.01 16.03 -4.11
CA LYS A 188 4.94 17.40 -4.65
C LYS A 188 3.64 18.11 -4.31
N ASN A 189 2.55 17.40 -4.08
CA ASN A 189 1.23 17.97 -3.81
C ASN A 189 1.00 18.22 -2.31
N LYS A 190 0.07 19.14 -1.98
CA LYS A 190 -0.39 19.40 -0.62
C LYS A 190 -1.03 18.15 0.02
N VAL A 191 -1.73 17.33 -0.78
CA VAL A 191 -2.40 16.11 -0.33
C VAL A 191 -1.41 15.18 0.37
N GLY A 192 -0.30 14.83 -0.28
CA GLY A 192 0.71 13.95 0.30
C GLY A 192 1.37 14.53 1.55
N ARG A 193 1.66 15.86 1.54
CA ARG A 193 2.23 16.52 2.73
C ARG A 193 1.31 16.42 3.95
N TYR A 194 0.02 16.64 3.76
CA TYR A 194 -0.95 16.57 4.85
C TYR A 194 -1.19 15.12 5.30
N ILE A 195 -1.21 14.15 4.38
CA ILE A 195 -1.27 12.72 4.70
C ILE A 195 -0.08 12.31 5.57
N LEU A 196 1.14 12.69 5.20
CA LEU A 196 2.35 12.40 5.98
C LEU A 196 2.35 13.11 7.34
N SER A 197 1.83 14.35 7.41
CA SER A 197 1.68 15.06 8.68
C SER A 197 0.69 14.36 9.62
N ILE A 198 -0.47 13.92 9.08
CA ILE A 198 -1.49 13.17 9.84
C ILE A 198 -0.88 11.89 10.41
N GLY A 199 -0.14 11.12 9.61
CA GLY A 199 0.51 9.90 10.08
C GLY A 199 1.62 10.14 11.10
N SER A 200 2.27 11.30 11.05
CA SER A 200 3.28 11.66 12.04
C SER A 200 2.70 12.07 13.40
N ASN A 201 1.64 12.92 13.38
CA ASN A 201 0.87 13.33 14.54
C ASN A 201 -0.44 13.98 14.08
N GLU A 202 -1.53 13.23 14.17
CA GLU A 202 -2.86 13.71 13.73
C GLU A 202 -3.35 14.90 14.55
N GLU A 203 -3.14 14.87 15.88
CA GLU A 203 -3.60 15.93 16.79
C GLU A 203 -2.88 17.24 16.49
N ALA A 204 -1.55 17.23 16.40
CA ALA A 204 -0.78 18.41 16.04
C ALA A 204 -1.15 18.96 14.66
N THR A 205 -1.44 18.07 13.70
CA THR A 205 -1.89 18.45 12.35
C THR A 205 -3.24 19.14 12.39
N ARG A 206 -4.18 18.66 13.20
CA ARG A 206 -5.51 19.26 13.40
C ARG A 206 -5.42 20.62 14.09
N LEU A 207 -4.59 20.73 15.13
CA LEU A 207 -4.36 22.00 15.82
C LEU A 207 -3.71 23.06 14.91
N SER A 208 -2.99 22.63 13.85
CA SER A 208 -2.46 23.52 12.81
C SER A 208 -3.52 23.97 11.78
N GLY A 209 -4.82 23.70 12.03
CA GLY A 209 -5.93 24.11 11.16
C GLY A 209 -6.17 23.23 9.93
N ILE A 210 -5.52 22.08 9.84
CA ILE A 210 -5.68 21.14 8.71
C ILE A 210 -6.86 20.20 9.00
N ASN A 211 -7.80 20.10 8.05
CA ASN A 211 -8.92 19.14 8.15
C ASN A 211 -8.44 17.71 7.93
N THR A 212 -8.09 17.00 9.01
CA THR A 212 -7.55 15.65 8.98
C THR A 212 -8.55 14.64 8.39
N ASP A 213 -9.84 14.81 8.66
CA ASP A 213 -10.90 13.93 8.13
C ASP A 213 -10.93 13.96 6.60
N LYS A 214 -10.86 15.14 6.00
CA LYS A 214 -10.84 15.30 4.54
C LYS A 214 -9.68 14.55 3.90
N PHE A 215 -8.47 14.65 4.46
CA PHE A 215 -7.30 14.02 3.88
C PHE A 215 -7.25 12.51 4.13
N LYS A 216 -7.83 12.01 5.22
CA LYS A 216 -8.07 10.57 5.43
C LYS A 216 -9.05 10.04 4.38
N ILE A 217 -10.18 10.70 4.12
CA ILE A 217 -11.12 10.30 3.07
C ILE A 217 -10.42 10.25 1.71
N ILE A 218 -9.61 11.26 1.38
CA ILE A 218 -8.84 11.27 0.13
C ILE A 218 -7.88 10.07 0.06
N ALA A 219 -7.17 9.75 1.15
CA ALA A 219 -6.24 8.62 1.19
C ALA A 219 -6.94 7.29 0.90
N TYR A 220 -8.08 7.02 1.55
CA TYR A 220 -8.87 5.82 1.30
C TYR A 220 -9.48 5.81 -0.11
N THR A 221 -9.91 6.96 -0.63
CA THR A 221 -10.42 7.06 -2.00
C THR A 221 -9.33 6.74 -3.03
N ILE A 222 -8.08 7.19 -2.81
CA ILE A 222 -6.94 6.84 -3.66
C ILE A 222 -6.63 5.34 -3.56
N SER A 223 -6.73 4.73 -2.38
CA SER A 223 -6.60 3.28 -2.18
C SER A 223 -7.62 2.50 -3.00
N GLY A 224 -8.89 2.90 -2.91
CA GLY A 224 -9.96 2.31 -3.70
C GLY A 224 -9.80 2.54 -5.21
N LEU A 225 -9.36 3.73 -5.64
CA LEU A 225 -9.02 3.99 -7.04
C LEU A 225 -7.93 3.03 -7.53
N GLY A 226 -6.88 2.80 -6.72
CA GLY A 226 -5.85 1.80 -7.00
C GLY A 226 -6.44 0.40 -7.18
N SER A 227 -7.41 0.00 -6.34
CA SER A 227 -8.10 -1.29 -6.45
C SER A 227 -8.93 -1.38 -7.74
N GLY A 228 -9.65 -0.33 -8.11
CA GLY A 228 -10.42 -0.27 -9.37
C GLY A 228 -9.53 -0.32 -10.61
N ILE A 229 -8.38 0.34 -10.60
CA ILE A 229 -7.39 0.27 -11.69
C ILE A 229 -6.74 -1.12 -11.73
N ALA A 230 -6.44 -1.73 -10.57
CA ALA A 230 -5.93 -3.10 -10.49
C ALA A 230 -6.90 -4.13 -11.09
N ALA A 231 -8.21 -3.90 -10.98
CA ALA A 231 -9.26 -4.72 -11.60
C ALA A 231 -9.12 -4.77 -13.12
N ILE A 232 -8.74 -3.66 -13.78
CA ILE A 232 -8.50 -3.58 -15.22
C ILE A 232 -7.35 -4.51 -15.60
N PHE A 233 -6.22 -4.44 -14.86
CA PHE A 233 -5.06 -5.29 -15.12
C PHE A 233 -5.36 -6.75 -14.87
N TRP A 234 -6.12 -7.05 -13.81
CA TRP A 234 -6.54 -8.42 -13.52
C TRP A 234 -7.38 -9.00 -14.65
N ALA A 235 -8.43 -8.30 -15.03
CA ALA A 235 -9.33 -8.72 -16.12
C ALA A 235 -8.60 -8.87 -17.47
N ALA A 236 -7.69 -7.94 -17.78
CA ALA A 236 -6.93 -7.97 -19.03
C ALA A 236 -5.90 -9.10 -19.08
N SER A 237 -5.28 -9.45 -17.92
CA SER A 237 -4.20 -10.43 -17.87
C SER A 237 -4.68 -11.87 -17.74
N PHE A 238 -5.71 -12.09 -16.94
CA PHE A 238 -6.19 -13.44 -16.63
C PHE A 238 -7.47 -13.81 -17.38
N ALA A 239 -8.16 -12.84 -17.96
CA ALA A 239 -9.40 -12.99 -18.72
C ALA A 239 -10.56 -13.67 -17.95
N THR A 240 -10.28 -14.34 -16.85
CA THR A 240 -11.25 -14.99 -15.97
C THR A 240 -11.18 -14.37 -14.58
N VAL A 241 -12.35 -13.99 -14.05
CA VAL A 241 -12.47 -13.43 -12.71
C VAL A 241 -13.44 -14.31 -11.92
N ALA A 242 -12.93 -15.05 -10.94
CA ALA A 242 -13.75 -15.81 -10.01
C ALA A 242 -14.10 -14.94 -8.80
N THR A 243 -15.33 -15.05 -8.31
CA THR A 243 -15.77 -14.31 -7.10
C THR A 243 -14.99 -14.69 -5.85
N ALA A 244 -14.44 -15.92 -5.82
CA ALA A 244 -13.56 -16.40 -4.74
C ALA A 244 -12.11 -15.89 -4.85
N THR A 245 -11.71 -15.33 -6.00
CA THR A 245 -10.39 -14.70 -6.17
C THR A 245 -10.32 -13.43 -5.33
N GLY A 246 -9.16 -13.01 -4.96
CA GLY A 246 -8.99 -11.78 -4.15
C GLY A 246 -8.69 -12.04 -2.69
N ASN A 247 -8.83 -13.28 -2.20
CA ASN A 247 -8.42 -13.65 -0.85
C ASN A 247 -6.90 -13.58 -0.70
N GLY A 248 -6.44 -12.76 0.25
CA GLY A 248 -5.01 -12.59 0.52
C GLY A 248 -4.30 -11.63 -0.43
N MET A 249 -4.95 -11.15 -1.50
CA MET A 249 -4.35 -10.14 -2.40
C MET A 249 -4.03 -8.84 -1.66
N GLU A 250 -4.88 -8.46 -0.70
CA GLU A 250 -4.66 -7.31 0.18
C GLU A 250 -3.39 -7.45 1.01
N LEU A 251 -3.16 -8.65 1.56
CA LEU A 251 -1.98 -8.90 2.39
C LEU A 251 -0.69 -8.81 1.58
N ASP A 252 -0.70 -9.31 0.34
CA ASP A 252 0.45 -9.19 -0.55
C ASP A 252 0.74 -7.74 -0.93
N ALA A 253 -0.28 -6.98 -1.31
CA ALA A 253 -0.10 -5.58 -1.66
C ALA A 253 0.45 -4.77 -0.46
N ILE A 254 -0.12 -4.98 0.74
CA ILE A 254 0.30 -4.32 1.98
C ILE A 254 1.71 -4.77 2.40
N ALA A 255 2.03 -6.07 2.29
CA ALA A 255 3.36 -6.58 2.56
C ALA A 255 4.41 -5.91 1.65
N GLY A 256 4.11 -5.78 0.36
CA GLY A 256 4.97 -5.06 -0.58
C GLY A 256 5.23 -3.60 -0.16
N VAL A 257 4.19 -2.93 0.35
CA VAL A 257 4.28 -1.55 0.84
C VAL A 257 5.17 -1.44 2.08
N TYR A 258 5.04 -2.35 3.04
CA TYR A 258 5.87 -2.36 4.25
C TYR A 258 7.32 -2.72 3.95
N ILE A 259 7.57 -3.77 3.17
CA ILE A 259 8.91 -4.14 2.70
C ILE A 259 9.54 -2.97 1.94
N GLY A 260 8.74 -2.26 1.14
CA GLY A 260 9.12 -1.07 0.40
C GLY A 260 9.50 0.13 1.26
N GLY A 261 9.37 0.05 2.59
CA GLY A 261 9.80 1.09 3.53
C GLY A 261 8.76 2.17 3.82
N THR A 262 7.49 1.95 3.50
CA THR A 262 6.38 2.75 4.03
C THR A 262 6.09 2.29 5.46
N SER A 263 6.07 3.21 6.42
CA SER A 263 5.96 2.85 7.85
C SER A 263 4.53 2.50 8.23
N ALA A 264 4.34 1.38 8.92
CA ALA A 264 3.08 0.97 9.52
C ALA A 264 2.58 1.94 10.60
N ALA A 265 3.51 2.67 11.25
CA ALA A 265 3.17 3.71 12.22
C ALA A 265 2.67 5.01 11.56
N GLY A 266 2.74 5.13 10.24
CA GLY A 266 2.42 6.35 9.50
C GLY A 266 3.57 7.36 9.43
N GLY A 267 3.35 8.48 8.75
CA GLY A 267 4.27 9.61 8.63
C GLY A 267 5.43 9.42 7.65
N VAL A 268 5.65 8.21 7.15
CA VAL A 268 6.68 7.88 6.16
C VAL A 268 6.07 7.07 5.04
N ALA A 269 6.32 7.46 3.79
CA ALA A 269 5.86 6.75 2.61
C ALA A 269 6.97 6.63 1.56
N SER A 270 7.03 5.48 0.89
CA SER A 270 7.97 5.20 -0.19
C SER A 270 7.24 4.64 -1.40
N VAL A 271 6.87 5.50 -2.35
CA VAL A 271 6.16 5.10 -3.58
C VAL A 271 7.03 4.16 -4.43
N SER A 272 8.31 4.49 -4.62
CA SER A 272 9.25 3.61 -5.34
C SER A 272 9.46 2.30 -4.61
N GLY A 273 9.57 2.36 -3.28
CA GLY A 273 9.69 1.17 -2.45
C GLY A 273 8.48 0.24 -2.57
N SER A 274 7.26 0.77 -2.59
CA SER A 274 6.04 -0.04 -2.77
C SER A 274 6.05 -0.83 -4.08
N VAL A 275 6.57 -0.24 -5.17
CA VAL A 275 6.74 -0.96 -6.45
C VAL A 275 7.80 -2.04 -6.33
N ILE A 276 8.97 -1.74 -5.74
CA ILE A 276 10.06 -2.71 -5.57
C ILE A 276 9.61 -3.87 -4.65
N GLY A 277 8.87 -3.56 -3.58
CA GLY A 277 8.28 -4.57 -2.69
C GLY A 277 7.27 -5.47 -3.40
N ALA A 278 6.43 -4.93 -4.27
CA ALA A 278 5.53 -5.73 -5.10
C ALA A 278 6.31 -6.66 -6.05
N ILE A 279 7.39 -6.17 -6.68
CA ILE A 279 8.27 -6.98 -7.52
C ILE A 279 8.86 -8.14 -6.70
N LEU A 280 9.36 -7.85 -5.51
CA LEU A 280 9.97 -8.85 -4.63
C LEU A 280 8.99 -9.97 -4.29
N LEU A 281 7.75 -9.66 -3.95
CA LEU A 281 6.72 -10.66 -3.65
C LEU A 281 6.35 -11.51 -4.87
N VAL A 282 6.24 -10.91 -6.05
CA VAL A 282 5.99 -11.67 -7.29
C VAL A 282 7.15 -12.59 -7.63
N VAL A 283 8.39 -12.13 -7.43
CA VAL A 283 9.61 -12.96 -7.60
C VAL A 283 9.60 -14.15 -6.63
N ILE A 284 9.29 -13.92 -5.36
CA ILE A 284 9.18 -15.00 -4.36
C ILE A 284 8.12 -16.01 -4.78
N ARG A 285 6.92 -15.58 -5.15
CA ARG A 285 5.82 -16.48 -5.57
C ARG A 285 6.19 -17.33 -6.77
N SER A 286 6.68 -16.67 -7.82
CA SER A 286 7.09 -17.37 -9.03
C SER A 286 8.24 -18.33 -8.76
N GLY A 287 9.26 -17.87 -8.02
CA GLY A 287 10.43 -18.68 -7.68
C GLY A 287 10.08 -19.92 -6.85
N LEU A 288 9.16 -19.78 -5.89
CA LEU A 288 8.67 -20.91 -5.11
C LEU A 288 7.96 -21.94 -5.96
N ASN A 289 7.10 -21.52 -6.90
CA ASN A 289 6.46 -22.44 -7.83
C ASN A 289 7.50 -23.26 -8.61
N PHE A 290 8.55 -22.60 -9.11
CA PHE A 290 9.63 -23.28 -9.82
C PHE A 290 10.46 -24.19 -8.91
N ALA A 291 10.67 -23.82 -7.65
CA ALA A 291 11.37 -24.65 -6.68
C ALA A 291 10.56 -25.90 -6.30
N LEU A 292 9.26 -25.75 -6.02
CA LEU A 292 8.38 -26.90 -5.71
C LEU A 292 8.36 -27.91 -6.85
N VAL A 293 8.24 -27.45 -8.09
CA VAL A 293 8.29 -28.33 -9.28
C VAL A 293 9.66 -28.99 -9.40
N LYS A 294 10.76 -28.25 -9.20
CA LYS A 294 12.12 -28.79 -9.31
C LYS A 294 12.41 -29.90 -8.30
N PHE A 295 11.93 -29.74 -7.08
CA PHE A 295 12.15 -30.69 -5.99
C PHE A 295 11.07 -31.78 -5.90
N ASN A 296 10.14 -31.84 -6.86
CA ASN A 296 8.99 -32.77 -6.89
C ASN A 296 8.21 -32.78 -5.56
N LEU A 297 8.07 -31.62 -4.95
CA LEU A 297 7.29 -31.47 -3.73
C LEU A 297 5.81 -31.35 -4.10
N ASP A 298 5.02 -32.39 -3.73
CA ASP A 298 3.57 -32.41 -3.93
C ASP A 298 2.86 -31.51 -2.90
N LEU A 299 3.24 -30.21 -2.90
CA LEU A 299 2.64 -29.19 -2.06
C LEU A 299 1.88 -28.20 -2.94
N ASN A 300 0.68 -27.86 -2.51
CA ASN A 300 -0.08 -26.82 -3.19
C ASN A 300 0.62 -25.46 -3.02
N SER A 301 1.14 -24.95 -4.13
CA SER A 301 1.91 -23.70 -4.16
C SER A 301 1.16 -22.51 -3.59
N THR A 302 -0.17 -22.49 -3.69
CA THR A 302 -1.02 -21.44 -3.12
C THR A 302 -0.94 -21.42 -1.59
N TYR A 303 -1.04 -22.59 -0.95
CA TYR A 303 -0.93 -22.69 0.51
C TYR A 303 0.46 -22.38 1.03
N VAL A 304 1.51 -22.84 0.33
CA VAL A 304 2.89 -22.46 0.66
C VAL A 304 3.08 -20.95 0.56
N THR A 305 2.52 -20.33 -0.47
CA THR A 305 2.55 -18.88 -0.63
C THR A 305 1.84 -18.15 0.52
N TYR A 306 0.67 -18.62 0.97
CA TYR A 306 -0.02 -18.01 2.11
C TYR A 306 0.80 -18.07 3.39
N VAL A 307 1.42 -19.21 3.70
CA VAL A 307 2.30 -19.35 4.87
C VAL A 307 3.45 -18.36 4.79
N LEU A 308 4.13 -18.29 3.65
CA LEU A 308 5.26 -17.40 3.46
C LEU A 308 4.87 -15.93 3.49
N THR A 309 3.77 -15.54 2.84
CA THR A 309 3.27 -14.17 2.91
C THR A 309 2.96 -13.78 4.35
N GLY A 310 2.32 -14.66 5.12
CA GLY A 310 2.06 -14.40 6.55
C GLY A 310 3.34 -14.15 7.34
N ILE A 311 4.35 -14.98 7.17
CA ILE A 311 5.68 -14.80 7.81
C ILE A 311 6.32 -13.48 7.37
N ILE A 312 6.33 -13.19 6.07
CA ILE A 312 6.93 -11.98 5.50
C ILE A 312 6.26 -10.72 6.05
N VAL A 313 4.92 -10.69 6.12
CA VAL A 313 4.18 -9.55 6.68
C VAL A 313 4.57 -9.31 8.13
N VAL A 314 4.57 -10.37 8.96
CA VAL A 314 4.92 -10.25 10.39
C VAL A 314 6.36 -9.75 10.54
N VAL A 315 7.31 -10.31 9.81
CA VAL A 315 8.73 -9.90 9.87
C VAL A 315 8.89 -8.45 9.39
N ALA A 316 8.24 -8.05 8.29
CA ALA A 316 8.34 -6.70 7.76
C ALA A 316 7.80 -5.65 8.76
N VAL A 317 6.63 -5.90 9.35
CA VAL A 317 6.03 -5.01 10.35
C VAL A 317 6.89 -4.97 11.62
N LEU A 318 7.40 -6.12 12.08
CA LEU A 318 8.26 -6.19 13.26
C LEU A 318 9.54 -5.37 13.06
N MET A 319 10.19 -5.48 11.89
CA MET A 319 11.37 -4.69 11.55
C MET A 319 11.06 -3.18 11.54
N ASP A 320 9.91 -2.77 11.00
CA ASP A 320 9.50 -1.36 11.00
C ASP A 320 9.27 -0.83 12.41
N VAL A 321 8.60 -1.59 13.29
CA VAL A 321 8.38 -1.24 14.70
C VAL A 321 9.70 -1.09 15.45
N ILE A 322 10.62 -2.04 15.29
CA ILE A 322 11.96 -1.98 15.92
C ILE A 322 12.73 -0.75 15.46
N LYS A 323 12.72 -0.49 14.14
CA LYS A 323 13.39 0.67 13.55
C LYS A 323 12.83 1.99 14.09
N THR A 324 11.51 2.13 14.14
CA THR A 324 10.83 3.32 14.66
C THR A 324 11.14 3.54 16.14
N LYS A 325 11.13 2.47 16.95
CA LYS A 325 11.50 2.53 18.38
C LYS A 325 12.94 3.00 18.57
N ASN A 326 13.89 2.49 17.79
CA ASN A 326 15.29 2.88 17.88
C ASN A 326 15.50 4.34 17.44
N GLN A 327 14.81 4.81 16.41
CA GLN A 327 14.88 6.21 15.99
C GLN A 327 14.35 7.18 17.06
N ASN A 328 13.31 6.80 17.78
CA ASN A 328 12.75 7.60 18.86
C ASN A 328 13.68 7.66 20.09
N LYS A 329 14.37 6.55 20.43
CA LYS A 329 15.38 6.54 21.50
C LYS A 329 16.52 7.52 21.21
N VAL A 330 17.08 7.49 20.00
CA VAL A 330 18.18 8.40 19.59
C VAL A 330 17.74 9.88 19.61
N LYS A 331 16.47 10.18 19.36
CA LYS A 331 15.95 11.55 19.46
C LYS A 331 15.88 12.05 20.91
N ILE A 332 15.51 11.19 21.86
CA ILE A 332 15.42 11.53 23.29
C ILE A 332 16.82 11.77 23.86
N GLU A 333 17.80 10.93 23.52
CA GLU A 333 19.18 11.06 23.96
C GLU A 333 19.90 12.32 23.42
N LYS A 334 19.44 12.86 22.27
CA LYS A 334 20.00 14.07 21.66
C LYS A 334 19.26 15.35 22.04
N ALA A 335 18.21 15.28 22.82
CA ALA A 335 17.56 16.46 23.36
C ALA A 335 18.50 17.10 24.40
N PRO A 336 18.79 18.42 24.33
CA PRO A 336 19.58 19.09 25.37
C PRO A 336 18.86 18.93 26.71
N ALA A 337 19.62 18.63 27.75
CA ALA A 337 19.10 18.61 29.11
C ALA A 337 18.38 19.95 29.39
N LYS A 338 17.16 19.87 29.94
CA LYS A 338 16.47 21.08 30.41
C LYS A 338 17.43 21.93 31.19
N PRO A 339 17.51 23.25 30.95
CA PRO A 339 18.30 24.13 31.82
C PRO A 339 17.82 23.92 33.25
N GLU A 340 18.74 23.69 34.16
CA GLU A 340 18.43 23.69 35.60
C GLU A 340 17.68 24.97 35.95
N GLU A 341 16.48 24.85 36.50
CA GLU A 341 15.76 25.96 37.09
C GLU A 341 16.68 26.59 38.15
N LYS A 342 17.22 27.76 37.83
CA LYS A 342 17.90 28.57 38.82
C LYS A 342 16.94 28.75 39.99
N LYS A 343 17.24 28.12 41.14
CA LYS A 343 16.57 28.43 42.41
C LYS A 343 16.64 29.93 42.59
N LEU A 344 15.50 30.56 42.64
CA LEU A 344 15.38 31.96 43.04
C LEU A 344 15.99 32.07 44.46
N PRO A 345 16.79 33.12 44.75
CA PRO A 345 17.30 33.35 46.10
C PRO A 345 16.13 33.46 47.07
N GLU A 346 16.18 32.75 48.17
CA GLU A 346 15.26 32.95 49.31
C GLU A 346 15.28 34.41 49.72
N ALA A 347 14.10 35.05 49.69
CA ALA A 347 13.91 36.39 50.19
C ALA A 347 14.23 36.39 51.71
N GLU A 348 15.24 37.19 52.11
CA GLU A 348 15.54 37.46 53.50
C GLU A 348 14.27 37.93 54.21
N LYS A 349 13.87 37.18 55.23
CA LYS A 349 12.81 37.61 56.16
C LYS A 349 13.32 38.75 56.99
N GLU A 350 12.84 39.98 56.76
CA GLU A 350 12.99 41.09 57.70
C GLU A 350 12.40 40.74 59.08
N PRO A 351 13.10 41.04 60.17
CA PRO A 351 12.56 40.80 61.51
C PRO A 351 11.47 41.80 61.82
N ALA A 352 10.33 41.31 62.27
CA ALA A 352 9.21 42.13 62.74
C ALA A 352 9.62 42.93 63.97
N GLU A 353 9.67 44.25 63.89
CA GLU A 353 9.75 45.15 65.07
C GLU A 353 8.45 45.07 65.89
N VAL A 354 8.61 44.64 67.12
CA VAL A 354 7.59 44.77 68.17
C VAL A 354 7.60 46.22 68.63
N LYS A 355 6.50 46.93 68.49
CA LYS A 355 6.22 48.16 69.23
C LYS A 355 5.13 47.89 70.24
N GLU A 356 5.44 48.35 71.47
CA GLU A 356 4.62 48.38 72.69
C GLU A 356 3.20 48.98 72.49
#